data_b8182973289b38c8c7958e2bcf522a62
#
_entry.id   b8182973289b38c8c7958e2bcf522a62
#
_cell.length_a   1.000
_cell.length_b   1.000
_cell.length_c   1.000
_cell.angle_alpha   90.00
_cell.angle_beta   90.00
_cell.angle_gamma   90.00
#
_symmetry.space_group_name_H-M   'P 1'
#
loop_
_entity.id
_entity.type
_entity.pdbx_description
1 polymer ?
#
loop_
_entity_poly.entity_id
_entity_poly.type
_entity_poly.pdbx_seq_one_letter_code
_entity_poly.pdbx_strand_id
1 'polypeptide(L)'
;MWLLLGCSVIAIAIFLERLFYFHRARIDVGDLLFGLRNLIKNKAYAEALSECAATPGPAARVIHSAIRRYSSPRTELREIVQESGQLEVPKLEKHLAVLLTVAYIAPLIGLLGSVLGLVDTFVQINAMGGFATVAEISQGVYEALITSAAGLMVAIPAFVFYSHLRAHAKSLMHDMEAAGIEIINTICDLRSQTGDIISIRQDRVAGENAGPGEASL
;
A
#
# COMPACT_ATOMS: atom_id res chain seq x y z
N MET A 1 3.76 4.08 33.33
CA MET A 1 4.94 4.63 32.61
C MET A 1 5.63 3.61 31.72
N TRP A 2 6.07 2.46 32.22
CA TRP A 2 6.79 1.45 31.40
C TRP A 2 6.02 0.97 30.16
N LEU A 3 4.71 0.84 30.28
CA LEU A 3 3.84 0.39 29.18
C LEU A 3 3.77 1.44 28.06
N LEU A 4 3.72 2.73 28.40
CA LEU A 4 3.77 3.83 27.42
C LEU A 4 5.14 3.92 26.73
N LEU A 5 6.24 3.68 27.45
CA LEU A 5 7.57 3.57 26.85
C LEU A 5 7.63 2.43 25.84
N GLY A 6 7.08 1.26 26.18
CA GLY A 6 6.98 0.13 25.26
C GLY A 6 6.19 0.47 24.00
N CYS A 7 5.04 1.12 24.13
CA CYS A 7 4.24 1.61 22.98
C CYS A 7 5.00 2.61 22.11
N SER A 8 5.77 3.52 22.72
CA SER A 8 6.58 4.49 21.98
C SER A 8 7.68 3.82 21.15
N VAL A 9 8.41 2.88 21.74
CA VAL A 9 9.46 2.12 21.03
C VAL A 9 8.88 1.32 19.87
N ILE A 10 7.75 0.65 20.09
CA ILE A 10 7.06 -0.12 19.03
C ILE A 10 6.61 0.81 17.90
N ALA A 11 6.03 1.97 18.21
CA ALA A 11 5.59 2.94 17.20
C ALA A 11 6.74 3.43 16.32
N ILE A 12 7.87 3.79 16.94
CA ILE A 12 9.06 4.25 16.22
C ILE A 12 9.66 3.11 15.37
N ALA A 13 9.76 1.90 15.90
CA ALA A 13 10.30 0.74 15.17
C ALA A 13 9.46 0.43 13.91
N ILE A 14 8.14 0.40 14.05
CA ILE A 14 7.22 0.18 12.92
C ILE A 14 7.33 1.32 11.90
N PHE A 15 7.40 2.56 12.36
CA PHE A 15 7.52 3.71 11.47
C PHE A 15 8.79 3.63 10.62
N LEU A 16 9.93 3.35 11.22
CA LEU A 16 11.21 3.21 10.51
C LEU A 16 11.19 2.03 9.54
N GLU A 17 10.71 0.85 9.97
CA GLU A 17 10.56 -0.32 9.10
C GLU A 17 9.74 0.01 7.86
N ARG A 18 8.60 0.67 8.04
CA ARG A 18 7.67 1.00 6.96
C ARG A 18 8.17 2.12 6.06
N LEU A 19 8.86 3.09 6.62
CA LEU A 19 9.47 4.17 5.84
C LEU A 19 10.49 3.61 4.84
N PHE A 20 11.37 2.69 5.30
CA PHE A 20 12.33 2.01 4.42
C PHE A 20 11.64 1.12 3.38
N TYR A 21 10.59 0.39 3.79
CA TYR A 21 9.83 -0.45 2.87
C TYR A 21 9.19 0.37 1.74
N PHE A 22 8.50 1.46 2.05
CA PHE A 22 7.86 2.31 1.06
C PHE A 22 8.86 3.06 0.17
N HIS A 23 9.99 3.48 0.73
CA HIS A 23 11.05 4.09 -0.07
C HIS A 23 11.57 3.12 -1.14
N ARG A 24 11.76 1.85 -0.78
CA ARG A 24 12.20 0.81 -1.73
C ARG A 24 11.11 0.34 -2.69
N ALA A 25 9.85 0.41 -2.28
CA ALA A 25 8.70 -0.01 -3.10
C ALA A 25 8.28 1.04 -4.13
N ARG A 26 8.72 2.29 -3.97
CA ARG A 26 8.40 3.37 -4.88
C ARG A 26 9.30 3.29 -6.09
N ILE A 27 8.71 2.92 -7.23
CA ILE A 27 9.34 2.87 -8.55
C ILE A 27 8.67 3.88 -9.47
N ASP A 28 9.38 4.34 -10.48
CA ASP A 28 8.74 5.08 -11.57
C ASP A 28 8.00 4.09 -12.47
N VAL A 29 6.66 4.04 -12.29
CA VAL A 29 5.80 3.15 -13.04
C VAL A 29 5.78 3.54 -14.52
N GLY A 30 5.95 4.84 -14.85
CA GLY A 30 5.98 5.33 -16.22
C GLY A 30 7.18 4.78 -16.99
N ASP A 31 8.36 4.85 -16.40
CA ASP A 31 9.59 4.33 -17.01
C ASP A 31 9.51 2.81 -17.22
N LEU A 32 9.00 2.08 -16.21
CA LEU A 32 8.78 0.64 -16.30
C LEU A 32 7.83 0.29 -17.46
N LEU A 33 6.68 0.94 -17.53
CA LEU A 33 5.68 0.71 -18.59
C LEU A 33 6.22 1.06 -19.97
N PHE A 34 7.00 2.13 -20.08
CA PHE A 34 7.64 2.50 -21.36
C PHE A 34 8.63 1.43 -21.85
N GLY A 35 9.48 0.92 -20.96
CA GLY A 35 10.39 -0.21 -21.26
C GLY A 35 9.62 -1.47 -21.67
N LEU A 36 8.61 -1.84 -20.89
CA LEU A 36 7.79 -3.03 -21.15
C LEU A 36 6.99 -2.94 -22.45
N ARG A 37 6.49 -1.76 -22.80
CA ARG A 37 5.77 -1.54 -24.08
C ARG A 37 6.62 -1.92 -25.29
N ASN A 38 7.91 -1.56 -25.28
CA ASN A 38 8.84 -1.93 -26.34
C ASN A 38 9.08 -3.44 -26.40
N LEU A 39 9.27 -4.10 -25.26
CA LEU A 39 9.45 -5.54 -25.19
C LEU A 39 8.22 -6.31 -25.67
N ILE A 40 7.02 -5.88 -25.25
CA ILE A 40 5.76 -6.50 -25.66
C ILE A 40 5.53 -6.30 -27.16
N LYS A 41 5.85 -5.11 -27.71
CA LYS A 41 5.77 -4.82 -29.15
C LYS A 41 6.67 -5.75 -29.98
N ASN A 42 7.85 -6.06 -29.47
CA ASN A 42 8.81 -6.98 -30.07
C ASN A 42 8.49 -8.47 -29.79
N LYS A 43 7.37 -8.77 -29.11
CA LYS A 43 6.97 -10.12 -28.66
C LYS A 43 7.98 -10.80 -27.74
N ALA A 44 8.87 -10.02 -27.10
CA ALA A 44 9.87 -10.50 -26.15
C ALA A 44 9.26 -10.65 -24.74
N TYR A 45 8.22 -11.47 -24.60
CA TYR A 45 7.47 -11.64 -23.35
C TYR A 45 8.32 -12.22 -22.22
N ALA A 46 9.29 -13.08 -22.54
CA ALA A 46 10.19 -13.66 -21.53
C ALA A 46 11.10 -12.59 -20.90
N GLU A 47 11.60 -11.65 -21.70
CA GLU A 47 12.39 -10.51 -21.22
C GLU A 47 11.52 -9.55 -20.42
N ALA A 48 10.29 -9.27 -20.87
CA ALA A 48 9.35 -8.44 -20.13
C ALA A 48 9.00 -9.04 -18.74
N LEU A 49 8.84 -10.37 -18.65
CA LEU A 49 8.61 -11.05 -17.37
C LEU A 49 9.84 -10.99 -16.46
N SER A 50 11.05 -11.13 -17.00
CA SER A 50 12.28 -11.04 -16.22
C SER A 50 12.52 -9.63 -15.68
N GLU A 51 12.23 -8.61 -16.48
CA GLU A 51 12.30 -7.19 -16.08
C GLU A 51 11.33 -6.87 -14.92
N CYS A 52 10.08 -7.33 -15.05
CA CYS A 52 9.10 -7.18 -13.97
C CYS A 52 9.51 -7.94 -12.70
N ALA A 53 10.14 -9.11 -12.83
CA ALA A 53 10.61 -9.89 -11.68
C ALA A 53 11.82 -9.24 -10.99
N ALA A 54 12.68 -8.55 -11.74
CA ALA A 54 13.83 -7.83 -11.22
C ALA A 54 13.43 -6.49 -10.56
N THR A 55 12.32 -5.90 -10.97
CA THR A 55 11.85 -4.60 -10.47
C THR A 55 11.11 -4.77 -9.14
N PRO A 56 11.61 -4.14 -8.06
CA PRO A 56 10.90 -4.18 -6.77
C PRO A 56 9.63 -3.34 -6.83
N GLY A 57 8.59 -3.74 -6.11
CA GLY A 57 7.37 -2.94 -5.95
C GLY A 57 6.11 -3.70 -6.31
N PRO A 58 4.96 -3.24 -5.78
CA PRO A 58 3.68 -3.91 -5.99
C PRO A 58 3.17 -3.74 -7.44
N ALA A 59 3.39 -2.59 -8.07
CA ALA A 59 3.00 -2.34 -9.47
C ALA A 59 3.66 -3.31 -10.43
N ALA A 60 4.97 -3.59 -10.27
CA ALA A 60 5.69 -4.55 -11.10
C ALA A 60 5.12 -5.97 -10.99
N ARG A 61 4.67 -6.39 -9.79
CA ARG A 61 4.03 -7.70 -9.59
C ARG A 61 2.66 -7.79 -10.25
N VAL A 62 1.87 -6.72 -10.23
CA VAL A 62 0.58 -6.65 -10.93
C VAL A 62 0.79 -6.72 -12.44
N ILE A 63 1.73 -5.95 -12.99
CA ILE A 63 2.09 -5.98 -14.39
C ILE A 63 2.58 -7.38 -14.81
N HIS A 64 3.45 -7.99 -14.00
CA HIS A 64 3.95 -9.36 -14.23
C HIS A 64 2.80 -10.37 -14.37
N SER A 65 1.76 -10.29 -13.53
CA SER A 65 0.60 -11.19 -13.60
C SER A 65 -0.18 -11.02 -14.89
N ALA A 66 -0.33 -9.79 -15.39
CA ALA A 66 -0.97 -9.49 -16.68
C ALA A 66 -0.17 -10.04 -17.86
N ILE A 67 1.14 -9.79 -17.89
CA ILE A 67 2.03 -10.26 -18.99
C ILE A 67 2.07 -11.79 -19.00
N ARG A 68 2.11 -12.45 -17.86
CA ARG A 68 2.09 -13.92 -17.77
C ARG A 68 0.87 -14.54 -18.47
N ARG A 69 -0.25 -13.82 -18.52
CA ARG A 69 -1.50 -14.25 -19.16
C ARG A 69 -1.89 -13.38 -20.36
N TYR A 70 -0.91 -12.89 -21.10
CA TYR A 70 -1.12 -11.98 -22.25
C TYR A 70 -2.09 -12.51 -23.32
N SER A 71 -2.28 -13.84 -23.41
CA SER A 71 -3.17 -14.47 -24.39
C SER A 71 -4.65 -14.42 -23.99
N SER A 72 -4.97 -14.15 -22.73
CA SER A 72 -6.33 -14.11 -22.21
C SER A 72 -7.15 -12.95 -22.79
N PRO A 73 -8.49 -13.07 -22.88
CA PRO A 73 -9.35 -11.98 -23.29
C PRO A 73 -9.27 -10.80 -22.29
N ARG A 74 -9.65 -9.60 -22.75
CA ARG A 74 -9.55 -8.35 -21.96
C ARG A 74 -10.26 -8.45 -20.60
N THR A 75 -11.41 -9.11 -20.55
CA THR A 75 -12.19 -9.31 -19.33
C THR A 75 -11.42 -10.13 -18.31
N GLU A 76 -10.83 -11.24 -18.70
CA GLU A 76 -10.02 -12.10 -17.84
C GLU A 76 -8.74 -11.41 -17.40
N LEU A 77 -8.06 -10.66 -18.29
CA LEU A 77 -6.88 -9.86 -17.93
C LEU A 77 -7.21 -8.84 -16.84
N ARG A 78 -8.40 -8.22 -16.91
CA ARG A 78 -8.85 -7.27 -15.91
C ARG A 78 -9.07 -7.94 -14.54
N GLU A 79 -9.68 -9.12 -14.53
CA GLU A 79 -9.89 -9.90 -13.31
C GLU A 79 -8.56 -10.30 -12.67
N ILE A 80 -7.61 -10.81 -13.46
CA ILE A 80 -6.27 -11.20 -13.00
C ILE A 80 -5.52 -10.02 -12.38
N VAL A 81 -5.55 -8.85 -13.04
CA VAL A 81 -4.91 -7.63 -12.55
C VAL A 81 -5.54 -7.17 -11.25
N GLN A 82 -6.88 -7.19 -11.18
CA GLN A 82 -7.61 -6.82 -9.98
C GLN A 82 -7.33 -7.78 -8.81
N GLU A 83 -7.34 -9.08 -9.05
CA GLU A 83 -7.00 -10.10 -8.05
C GLU A 83 -5.56 -9.93 -7.56
N SER A 84 -4.60 -9.77 -8.48
CA SER A 84 -3.20 -9.53 -8.13
C SER A 84 -3.02 -8.27 -7.30
N GLY A 85 -3.74 -7.19 -7.63
CA GLY A 85 -3.75 -5.95 -6.86
C GLY A 85 -4.28 -6.16 -5.45
N GLN A 86 -5.40 -6.87 -5.30
CA GLN A 86 -6.00 -7.18 -4.00
C GLN A 86 -5.06 -8.02 -3.10
N LEU A 87 -4.26 -8.89 -3.66
CA LEU A 87 -3.25 -9.66 -2.91
C LEU A 87 -2.08 -8.83 -2.41
N GLU A 88 -1.80 -7.68 -3.04
CA GLU A 88 -0.74 -6.77 -2.62
C GLU A 88 -1.19 -5.78 -1.53
N VAL A 89 -2.48 -5.43 -1.47
CA VAL A 89 -3.03 -4.48 -0.47
C VAL A 89 -2.68 -4.86 0.97
N PRO A 90 -2.88 -6.12 1.44
CA PRO A 90 -2.54 -6.49 2.81
C PRO A 90 -1.05 -6.34 3.13
N LYS A 91 -0.16 -6.47 2.14
CA LYS A 91 1.29 -6.30 2.31
C LYS A 91 1.65 -4.83 2.52
N LEU A 92 0.94 -3.92 1.84
CA LEU A 92 1.10 -2.47 2.01
C LEU A 92 0.54 -2.01 3.36
N GLU A 93 -0.60 -2.54 3.78
CA GLU A 93 -1.27 -2.18 5.04
C GLU A 93 -0.70 -2.89 6.28
N LYS A 94 0.16 -3.88 6.08
CA LYS A 94 0.80 -4.62 7.17
C LYS A 94 1.42 -3.65 8.19
N HIS A 95 1.22 -3.91 9.48
CA HIS A 95 1.69 -3.11 10.62
C HIS A 95 1.09 -1.69 10.76
N LEU A 96 0.40 -1.15 9.75
CA LEU A 96 -0.30 0.15 9.89
C LEU A 96 -1.41 0.07 10.94
N ALA A 97 -2.11 -1.06 11.02
CA ALA A 97 -3.13 -1.30 12.03
C ALA A 97 -2.56 -1.24 13.45
N VAL A 98 -1.35 -1.78 13.67
CA VAL A 98 -0.68 -1.73 14.99
C VAL A 98 -0.36 -0.29 15.36
N LEU A 99 0.14 0.51 14.42
CA LEU A 99 0.45 1.92 14.66
C LEU A 99 -0.80 2.73 15.02
N LEU A 100 -1.91 2.47 14.32
CA LEU A 100 -3.21 3.05 14.62
C LEU A 100 -3.70 2.64 16.02
N THR A 101 -3.54 1.36 16.36
CA THR A 101 -3.90 0.84 17.69
C THR A 101 -3.12 1.54 18.79
N VAL A 102 -1.80 1.72 18.63
CA VAL A 102 -0.98 2.48 19.59
C VAL A 102 -1.47 3.92 19.72
N ALA A 103 -1.79 4.59 18.59
CA ALA A 103 -2.29 5.96 18.61
C ALA A 103 -3.60 6.13 19.37
N TYR A 104 -4.49 5.12 19.36
CA TYR A 104 -5.75 5.15 20.10
C TYR A 104 -5.61 4.67 21.53
N ILE A 105 -4.79 3.65 21.81
CA ILE A 105 -4.68 3.06 23.15
C ILE A 105 -3.80 3.92 24.07
N ALA A 106 -2.76 4.57 23.54
CA ALA A 106 -1.85 5.36 24.37
C ALA A 106 -2.54 6.46 25.19
N PRO A 107 -3.49 7.27 24.64
CA PRO A 107 -4.24 8.25 25.43
C PRO A 107 -5.13 7.59 26.49
N LEU A 108 -5.72 6.42 26.16
CA LEU A 108 -6.58 5.69 27.10
C LEU A 108 -5.78 5.14 28.28
N ILE A 109 -4.56 4.66 28.04
CA ILE A 109 -3.62 4.25 29.10
C ILE A 109 -3.24 5.46 29.96
N GLY A 110 -2.99 6.62 29.34
CA GLY A 110 -2.72 7.86 30.06
C GLY A 110 -3.88 8.26 30.96
N LEU A 111 -5.10 8.23 30.44
CA LEU A 111 -6.31 8.52 31.19
C LEU A 111 -6.54 7.51 32.33
N LEU A 112 -6.37 6.22 32.06
CA LEU A 112 -6.46 5.18 33.08
C LEU A 112 -5.46 5.44 34.21
N GLY A 113 -4.21 5.80 33.90
CA GLY A 113 -3.20 6.15 34.87
C GLY A 113 -3.59 7.34 35.73
N SER A 114 -4.27 8.35 35.15
CA SER A 114 -4.78 9.49 35.91
C SER A 114 -5.89 9.11 36.86
N VAL A 115 -6.82 8.25 36.41
CA VAL A 115 -7.90 7.77 37.32
C VAL A 115 -7.34 6.97 38.48
N LEU A 116 -6.38 6.07 38.19
CA LEU A 116 -5.73 5.29 39.27
C LEU A 116 -4.93 6.17 40.24
N GLY A 117 -4.22 7.19 39.73
CA GLY A 117 -3.50 8.15 40.57
C GLY A 117 -4.41 8.96 41.47
N LEU A 118 -5.58 9.39 40.97
CA LEU A 118 -6.58 10.06 41.82
C LEU A 118 -7.19 9.12 42.88
N VAL A 119 -7.49 7.86 42.48
CA VAL A 119 -7.99 6.86 43.46
C VAL A 119 -6.97 6.65 44.57
N ASP A 120 -5.69 6.50 44.24
CA ASP A 120 -4.63 6.34 45.25
C ASP A 120 -4.53 7.55 46.18
N THR A 121 -4.64 8.75 45.64
CA THR A 121 -4.68 9.99 46.42
C THR A 121 -5.84 9.98 47.44
N PHE A 122 -7.04 9.59 47.02
CA PHE A 122 -8.19 9.52 47.93
C PHE A 122 -8.04 8.41 48.99
N VAL A 123 -7.43 7.29 48.67
CA VAL A 123 -7.11 6.21 49.61
C VAL A 123 -6.14 6.73 50.68
N GLN A 124 -5.10 7.48 50.29
CA GLN A 124 -4.14 8.07 51.21
C GLN A 124 -4.79 9.10 52.14
N ILE A 125 -5.66 9.98 51.64
CA ILE A 125 -6.41 10.95 52.44
C ILE A 125 -7.26 10.24 53.48
N ASN A 126 -7.97 9.18 53.11
CA ASN A 126 -8.77 8.38 54.05
C ASN A 126 -7.91 7.71 55.11
N ALA A 127 -6.75 7.18 54.77
CA ALA A 127 -5.82 6.56 55.70
C ALA A 127 -5.28 7.56 56.75
N MET A 128 -5.19 8.85 56.40
CA MET A 128 -4.79 9.96 57.29
C MET A 128 -5.96 10.53 58.11
N GLY A 129 -7.10 9.84 58.16
CA GLY A 129 -8.27 10.27 58.91
C GLY A 129 -9.03 11.46 58.31
N GLY A 130 -8.85 11.70 56.99
CA GLY A 130 -9.50 12.79 56.27
C GLY A 130 -8.79 14.15 56.35
N PHE A 131 -7.68 14.25 57.09
CA PHE A 131 -6.87 15.46 57.21
C PHE A 131 -5.67 15.40 56.24
N ALA A 132 -5.90 15.81 55.00
CA ALA A 132 -4.82 15.94 54.02
C ALA A 132 -4.43 17.41 53.85
N THR A 133 -3.16 17.66 53.69
CA THR A 133 -2.66 19.00 53.34
C THR A 133 -2.88 19.26 51.85
N VAL A 134 -3.02 20.54 51.49
CA VAL A 134 -3.13 20.95 50.06
C VAL A 134 -1.93 20.45 49.25
N ALA A 135 -0.75 20.34 49.84
CA ALA A 135 0.46 19.86 49.20
C ALA A 135 0.35 18.38 48.81
N GLU A 136 -0.18 17.51 49.70
CA GLU A 136 -0.36 16.07 49.43
C GLU A 136 -1.39 15.83 48.31
N ILE A 137 -2.51 16.55 48.34
CA ILE A 137 -3.52 16.48 47.27
C ILE A 137 -2.94 16.95 45.93
N SER A 138 -2.18 18.06 45.95
CA SER A 138 -1.57 18.62 44.75
C SER A 138 -0.56 17.66 44.13
N GLN A 139 0.20 16.91 44.92
CA GLN A 139 1.16 15.93 44.38
C GLN A 139 0.47 14.79 43.65
N GLY A 140 -0.58 14.20 44.23
CA GLY A 140 -1.32 13.12 43.56
C GLY A 140 -2.02 13.57 42.27
N VAL A 141 -2.59 14.77 42.26
CA VAL A 141 -3.17 15.35 41.05
C VAL A 141 -2.09 15.61 40.00
N TYR A 142 -0.91 16.12 40.39
CA TYR A 142 0.22 16.34 39.51
C TYR A 142 0.69 15.04 38.82
N GLU A 143 0.85 13.96 39.56
CA GLU A 143 1.24 12.66 39.05
C GLU A 143 0.20 12.10 38.05
N ALA A 144 -1.09 12.27 38.37
CA ALA A 144 -2.18 11.90 37.48
C ALA A 144 -2.13 12.67 36.16
N LEU A 145 -1.93 13.99 36.20
CA LEU A 145 -1.86 14.84 35.02
C LEU A 145 -0.65 14.52 34.14
N ILE A 146 0.52 14.26 34.74
CA ILE A 146 1.72 13.84 34.01
C ILE A 146 1.49 12.54 33.25
N THR A 147 0.78 11.58 33.85
CA THR A 147 0.50 10.30 33.20
C THR A 147 -0.40 10.48 31.95
N SER A 148 -1.41 11.36 32.04
CA SER A 148 -2.22 11.73 30.89
C SER A 148 -1.40 12.42 29.79
N ALA A 149 -0.57 13.39 30.20
CA ALA A 149 0.30 14.10 29.24
C ALA A 149 1.27 13.16 28.52
N ALA A 150 1.84 12.19 29.26
CA ALA A 150 2.72 11.17 28.69
C ALA A 150 1.98 10.28 27.66
N GLY A 151 0.73 9.90 27.93
CA GLY A 151 -0.11 9.16 26.99
C GLY A 151 -0.34 9.93 25.68
N LEU A 152 -0.64 11.23 25.76
CA LEU A 152 -0.81 12.10 24.61
C LEU A 152 0.50 12.33 23.86
N MET A 153 1.62 12.45 24.56
CA MET A 153 2.95 12.62 23.96
C MET A 153 3.36 11.42 23.10
N VAL A 154 2.91 10.22 23.41
CA VAL A 154 3.11 9.01 22.59
C VAL A 154 2.07 8.93 21.45
N ALA A 155 0.82 9.25 21.73
CA ALA A 155 -0.29 9.11 20.79
C ALA A 155 -0.18 10.03 19.58
N ILE A 156 0.18 11.30 19.79
CA ILE A 156 0.23 12.30 18.72
C ILE A 156 1.24 11.93 17.63
N PRO A 157 2.52 11.63 17.95
CA PRO A 157 3.46 11.17 16.93
C PRO A 157 3.04 9.87 16.26
N ALA A 158 2.52 8.89 17.01
CA ALA A 158 2.05 7.63 16.45
C ALA A 158 0.93 7.84 15.41
N PHE A 159 -0.01 8.74 15.69
CA PHE A 159 -1.07 9.09 14.76
C PHE A 159 -0.54 9.81 13.49
N VAL A 160 0.40 10.73 13.66
CA VAL A 160 1.05 11.42 12.52
C VAL A 160 1.79 10.41 11.64
N PHE A 161 2.54 9.50 12.23
CA PHE A 161 3.25 8.44 11.52
C PHE A 161 2.29 7.52 10.76
N TYR A 162 1.21 7.09 11.41
CA TYR A 162 0.16 6.30 10.76
C TYR A 162 -0.44 7.03 9.56
N SER A 163 -0.82 8.29 9.73
CA SER A 163 -1.44 9.10 8.67
C SER A 163 -0.51 9.26 7.46
N HIS A 164 0.76 9.54 7.72
CA HIS A 164 1.77 9.67 6.67
C HIS A 164 1.99 8.37 5.90
N LEU A 165 2.17 7.26 6.61
CA LEU A 165 2.38 5.94 5.98
C LEU A 165 1.14 5.47 5.22
N ARG A 166 -0.06 5.72 5.74
CA ARG A 166 -1.32 5.41 5.06
C ARG A 166 -1.47 6.17 3.74
N ALA A 167 -1.08 7.44 3.71
CA ALA A 167 -1.08 8.23 2.49
C ALA A 167 -0.15 7.62 1.42
N HIS A 168 1.04 7.17 1.82
CA HIS A 168 1.98 6.49 0.92
C HIS A 168 1.46 5.14 0.42
N ALA A 169 0.86 4.33 1.31
CA ALA A 169 0.24 3.06 0.92
C ALA A 169 -0.88 3.28 -0.11
N LYS A 170 -1.72 4.31 0.10
CA LYS A 170 -2.79 4.67 -0.83
C LYS A 170 -2.25 5.14 -2.19
N SER A 171 -1.16 5.92 -2.21
CA SER A 171 -0.50 6.31 -3.46
C SER A 171 -0.01 5.09 -4.24
N LEU A 172 0.67 4.14 -3.57
CA LEU A 172 1.14 2.91 -4.21
C LEU A 172 -0.01 2.03 -4.73
N MET A 173 -1.14 1.97 -4.03
CA MET A 173 -2.34 1.27 -4.52
C MET A 173 -2.89 1.93 -5.80
N HIS A 174 -2.92 3.25 -5.85
CA HIS A 174 -3.33 3.98 -7.04
C HIS A 174 -2.39 3.76 -8.22
N ASP A 175 -1.07 3.77 -7.97
CA ASP A 175 -0.06 3.48 -8.99
C ASP A 175 -0.20 2.05 -9.55
N MET A 176 -0.54 1.06 -8.70
CA MET A 176 -0.85 -0.31 -9.12
C MET A 176 -2.08 -0.39 -10.04
N GLU A 177 -3.16 0.31 -9.68
CA GLU A 177 -4.39 0.34 -10.47
C GLU A 177 -4.14 0.98 -11.83
N ALA A 178 -3.46 2.14 -11.85
CA ALA A 178 -3.09 2.83 -13.08
C ALA A 178 -2.21 1.96 -13.99
N ALA A 179 -1.16 1.34 -13.42
CA ALA A 179 -0.28 0.44 -14.14
C ALA A 179 -1.01 -0.78 -14.71
N GLY A 180 -1.94 -1.33 -13.94
CA GLY A 180 -2.77 -2.46 -14.36
C GLY A 180 -3.67 -2.12 -15.55
N ILE A 181 -4.30 -0.96 -15.54
CA ILE A 181 -5.14 -0.49 -16.65
C ILE A 181 -4.29 -0.27 -17.90
N GLU A 182 -3.14 0.39 -17.76
CA GLU A 182 -2.29 0.74 -18.90
C GLU A 182 -1.67 -0.49 -19.54
N ILE A 183 -1.21 -1.47 -18.77
CA ILE A 183 -0.66 -2.71 -19.34
C ILE A 183 -1.72 -3.53 -20.08
N ILE A 184 -2.96 -3.59 -19.57
CA ILE A 184 -4.07 -4.26 -20.26
C ILE A 184 -4.35 -3.59 -21.61
N ASN A 185 -4.42 -2.25 -21.63
CA ASN A 185 -4.63 -1.50 -22.85
C ASN A 185 -3.49 -1.76 -23.84
N THR A 186 -2.24 -1.70 -23.38
CA THR A 186 -1.06 -1.98 -24.23
C THR A 186 -1.11 -3.38 -24.84
N ILE A 187 -1.44 -4.41 -24.07
CA ILE A 187 -1.55 -5.79 -24.56
C ILE A 187 -2.69 -5.92 -25.59
N CYS A 188 -3.85 -5.32 -25.30
CA CYS A 188 -5.01 -5.40 -26.19
C CYS A 188 -4.80 -4.64 -27.51
N ASP A 189 -4.21 -3.44 -27.44
CA ASP A 189 -3.93 -2.61 -28.62
C ASP A 189 -2.91 -3.27 -29.56
N LEU A 190 -1.85 -3.84 -29.01
CA LEU A 190 -0.85 -4.56 -29.80
C LEU A 190 -1.41 -5.84 -30.43
N ARG A 191 -2.38 -6.48 -29.77
CA ARG A 191 -3.07 -7.66 -30.31
C ARG A 191 -3.99 -7.28 -31.47
N SER A 192 -4.77 -6.20 -31.35
CA SER A 192 -5.65 -5.70 -32.41
C SER A 192 -4.84 -5.32 -33.66
N GLN A 193 -3.76 -4.57 -33.49
CA GLN A 193 -2.86 -4.20 -34.59
C GLN A 193 -2.27 -5.41 -35.33
N THR A 194 -1.93 -6.46 -34.57
CA THR A 194 -1.41 -7.70 -35.17
C THR A 194 -2.51 -8.45 -35.95
N GLY A 195 -3.75 -8.45 -35.45
CA GLY A 195 -4.91 -9.06 -36.11
C GLY A 195 -5.25 -8.35 -37.42
N ASP A 196 -5.29 -7.02 -37.43
CA ASP A 196 -5.56 -6.21 -38.61
C ASP A 196 -4.50 -6.38 -39.69
N ILE A 197 -3.21 -6.47 -39.32
CA ILE A 197 -2.13 -6.71 -40.29
C ILE A 197 -2.26 -8.09 -40.96
N ILE A 198 -2.70 -9.11 -40.23
CA ILE A 198 -2.89 -10.45 -40.75
C ILE A 198 -4.08 -10.50 -41.72
N SER A 199 -5.19 -9.84 -41.39
CA SER A 199 -6.37 -9.75 -42.27
C SER A 199 -6.07 -9.04 -43.59
N ILE A 200 -5.42 -7.87 -43.53
CA ILE A 200 -5.00 -7.11 -44.72
C ILE A 200 -4.04 -7.93 -45.60
N ARG A 201 -3.14 -8.70 -44.99
CA ARG A 201 -2.22 -9.56 -45.74
C ARG A 201 -2.95 -10.73 -46.42
N GLN A 202 -3.94 -11.33 -45.74
CA GLN A 202 -4.77 -12.40 -46.32
C GLN A 202 -5.63 -11.89 -47.47
N ASP A 203 -6.24 -10.73 -47.34
CA ASP A 203 -7.02 -10.09 -48.43
C ASP A 203 -6.17 -9.75 -49.65
N ARG A 204 -4.93 -9.29 -49.41
CA ARG A 204 -3.99 -9.00 -50.50
C ARG A 204 -3.56 -10.27 -51.24
N VAL A 205 -3.25 -11.35 -50.52
CA VAL A 205 -2.86 -12.64 -51.12
C VAL A 205 -4.06 -13.30 -51.83
N ALA A 206 -5.27 -13.16 -51.30
CA ALA A 206 -6.49 -13.64 -51.92
C ALA A 206 -6.81 -12.85 -53.22
N GLY A 207 -6.60 -11.54 -53.24
CA GLY A 207 -6.76 -10.69 -54.41
C GLY A 207 -5.70 -10.94 -55.51
N GLU A 208 -4.47 -11.31 -55.12
CA GLU A 208 -3.37 -11.62 -56.03
C GLU A 208 -3.54 -13.01 -56.70
N ASN A 209 -4.18 -13.96 -56.01
CA ASN A 209 -4.53 -15.28 -56.55
C ASN A 209 -5.82 -15.28 -57.41
N ALA A 210 -6.64 -14.23 -57.30
CA ALA A 210 -7.74 -13.96 -58.21
C ALA A 210 -7.20 -13.18 -59.46
N GLY A 211 -6.26 -13.77 -60.17
CA GLY A 211 -5.65 -13.20 -61.37
C GLY A 211 -6.67 -12.88 -62.46
N PRO A 212 -6.35 -11.95 -63.41
CA PRO A 212 -7.24 -11.50 -64.47
C PRO A 212 -7.35 -12.57 -65.52
N GLY A 213 -8.22 -13.51 -65.33
CA GLY A 213 -8.47 -14.58 -66.21
C GLY A 213 -9.94 -14.96 -66.26
N GLU A 214 -10.77 -14.08 -66.87
CA GLU A 214 -12.02 -14.44 -67.54
C GLU A 214 -12.80 -13.18 -67.96
N ALA A 215 -12.20 -12.42 -68.86
CA ALA A 215 -12.96 -11.45 -69.66
C ALA A 215 -12.60 -11.61 -71.06
N SER A 216 -13.03 -12.75 -71.68
CA SER A 216 -13.18 -12.87 -73.15
C SER A 216 -13.91 -14.17 -73.44
N LEU A 217 -15.24 -14.08 -73.59
CA LEU A 217 -16.03 -14.76 -74.60
C LEU A 217 -17.45 -14.21 -74.61
#